data_b46ce5939541b18947cc4b7d633a8c6f
#
_entry.id   b46ce5939541b18947cc4b7d633a8c6f
#
_cell.length_a   1.000
_cell.length_b   1.000
_cell.length_c   1.000
_cell.angle_alpha   90.00
_cell.angle_beta   90.00
_cell.angle_gamma   90.00
#
_symmetry.space_group_name_H-M   'P 1'
#
loop_
_entity.id
_entity.type
_entity.pdbx_description
1 polymer ?
#
loop_
_entity_poly.entity_id
_entity_poly.type
_entity_poly.pdbx_seq_one_letter_code
_entity_poly.pdbx_strand_id
1 'polypeptide(L)' 'MKIKVNGEEKKIELDQENALLSKALNLMGYKPNTIVVELNNLVINSMKWGKVKLKDGDNLEIVSIVGGG' A
#
# COMPACT_ATOMS: atom_id res chain seq x y z
N MET A 1 13.15 -2.36 -0.16
CA MET A 1 12.22 -2.84 -1.20
C MET A 1 11.78 -1.70 -2.09
N LYS A 2 11.71 -1.95 -3.38
CA LYS A 2 11.23 -0.97 -4.35
C LYS A 2 9.87 -1.36 -4.87
N ILE A 3 8.94 -0.41 -4.82
CA ILE A 3 7.62 -0.60 -5.39
C ILE A 3 7.22 0.67 -6.16
N LYS A 4 6.13 0.57 -6.91
CA LYS A 4 5.55 1.76 -7.53
C LYS A 4 4.32 2.17 -6.74
N VAL A 5 4.18 3.45 -6.52
CA VAL A 5 3.00 4.00 -5.86
C VAL A 5 2.47 5.13 -6.73
N ASN A 6 1.26 4.93 -7.26
CA ASN A 6 0.63 5.88 -8.16
C ASN A 6 1.54 6.26 -9.33
N GLY A 7 2.20 5.24 -9.89
CA GLY A 7 3.07 5.42 -11.05
C GLY A 7 4.48 5.87 -10.74
N GLU A 8 4.80 6.15 -9.49
CA GLU A 8 6.13 6.60 -9.11
C GLU A 8 6.87 5.52 -8.34
N GLU A 9 8.12 5.31 -8.69
CA GLU A 9 8.95 4.36 -7.99
C GLU A 9 9.31 4.89 -6.61
N LYS A 10 9.11 4.05 -5.60
CA LYS A 10 9.45 4.40 -4.22
C LYS A 10 10.24 3.28 -3.58
N LYS A 11 11.21 3.69 -2.77
CA LYS A 11 11.97 2.75 -1.98
C LYS A 11 11.45 2.80 -0.55
N ILE A 12 11.03 1.65 -0.03
CA ILE A 12 10.55 1.56 1.35
C ILE A 12 11.51 0.72 2.18
N GLU A 13 11.68 1.13 3.42
CA GLU A 13 12.57 0.47 4.36
C GLU A 13 11.87 -0.72 5.01
N LEU A 14 11.52 -1.70 4.18
CA LEU A 14 10.96 -2.97 4.64
C LEU A 14 11.68 -4.09 3.94
N ASP A 15 12.00 -5.14 4.69
CA ASP A 15 12.55 -6.34 4.07
C ASP A 15 11.40 -7.24 3.63
N GLN A 16 11.70 -8.23 2.80
CA GLN A 16 10.66 -9.05 2.22
C GLN A 16 9.92 -9.92 3.22
N GLU A 17 10.52 -10.20 4.35
CA GLU A 17 9.87 -11.02 5.36
C GLU A 17 8.78 -10.26 6.09
N ASN A 18 8.94 -8.95 6.20
CA ASN A 18 8.03 -8.10 6.95
C ASN A 18 7.30 -7.08 6.08
N ALA A 19 7.25 -7.32 4.78
CA ALA A 19 6.70 -6.37 3.85
C ALA A 19 5.18 -6.48 3.73
N LEU A 20 4.51 -6.30 4.85
CA LEU A 20 3.05 -6.30 4.84
C LEU A 20 2.52 -5.00 4.29
N LEU A 21 1.45 -5.09 3.52
CA LEU A 21 0.84 -3.91 2.92
C LEU A 21 0.47 -2.88 3.99
N SER A 22 -0.08 -3.32 5.12
CA SER A 22 -0.43 -2.40 6.21
C SER A 22 0.78 -1.63 6.73
N LYS A 23 1.92 -2.30 6.85
CA LYS A 23 3.14 -1.64 7.31
C LYS A 23 3.64 -0.63 6.29
N ALA A 24 3.61 -0.98 5.03
CA ALA A 24 4.04 -0.08 3.97
C ALA A 24 3.19 1.19 3.95
N LEU A 25 1.87 1.03 4.04
CA LEU A 25 0.96 2.17 4.05
C LEU A 25 1.21 3.07 5.26
N ASN A 26 1.45 2.46 6.42
CA ASN A 26 1.75 3.21 7.62
C ASN A 26 3.05 4.00 7.49
N LEU A 27 4.09 3.37 6.94
CA LEU A 27 5.37 4.05 6.73
C LEU A 27 5.25 5.22 5.77
N MET A 28 4.35 5.12 4.80
CA MET A 28 4.13 6.19 3.85
C MET A 28 3.19 7.27 4.37
N GLY A 29 2.67 7.09 5.59
CA GLY A 29 1.83 8.10 6.23
C GLY A 29 0.35 8.03 5.91
N TYR A 30 -0.11 6.95 5.30
CA TYR A 30 -1.53 6.82 4.99
C TYR A 30 -2.32 6.31 6.17
N LYS A 31 -3.56 6.77 6.28
CA LYS A 31 -4.49 6.32 7.33
C LYS A 31 -5.52 5.36 6.74
N PRO A 32 -5.77 4.24 7.40
CA PRO A 32 -6.58 3.16 6.80
C PRO A 32 -7.96 3.56 6.30
N ASN A 33 -8.65 4.44 7.00
CA ASN A 33 -10.03 4.78 6.66
C ASN A 33 -10.14 5.92 5.65
N THR A 34 -9.05 6.36 5.08
CA THR A 34 -9.03 7.50 4.18
C THR A 34 -8.65 7.16 2.75
N ILE A 35 -8.37 5.90 2.48
CA ILE A 35 -7.86 5.50 1.17
C ILE A 35 -8.46 4.18 0.69
N VAL A 36 -8.43 4.02 -0.61
CA VAL A 36 -8.69 2.74 -1.29
C VAL A 36 -7.37 2.34 -1.95
N VAL A 37 -7.02 1.08 -1.82
CA VAL A 37 -5.74 0.56 -2.32
C VAL A 37 -5.96 -0.54 -3.34
N GLU A 38 -5.29 -0.43 -4.49
CA GLU A 38 -5.19 -1.50 -5.46
C GLU A 38 -3.76 -2.00 -5.50
N LEU A 39 -3.60 -3.30 -5.45
CA LEU A 39 -2.31 -3.94 -5.59
C LEU A 39 -2.31 -4.71 -6.90
N ASN A 40 -1.46 -4.27 -7.83
CA ASN A 40 -1.37 -4.89 -9.16
C ASN A 40 -2.75 -4.99 -9.82
N ASN A 41 -3.49 -3.88 -9.76
CA ASN A 41 -4.82 -3.73 -10.36
C ASN A 41 -5.94 -4.47 -9.66
N LEU A 42 -5.69 -4.94 -8.44
CA LEU A 42 -6.70 -5.64 -7.66
C LEU A 42 -6.98 -4.84 -6.38
N VAL A 43 -8.23 -4.47 -6.17
CA VAL A 43 -8.63 -3.76 -4.95
C VAL A 43 -8.45 -4.68 -3.74
N ILE A 44 -7.74 -4.20 -2.73
CA ILE A 44 -7.50 -4.95 -1.51
C ILE A 44 -8.31 -4.33 -0.37
N ASN A 45 -9.22 -5.11 0.18
CA ASN A 45 -10.01 -4.68 1.33
C ASN A 45 -9.08 -4.36 2.51
N SER A 46 -9.35 -3.27 3.19
CA SER A 46 -8.50 -2.81 4.29
C SER A 46 -8.34 -3.85 5.39
N MET A 47 -9.35 -4.69 5.58
CA MET A 47 -9.28 -5.75 6.58
C MET A 47 -8.23 -6.82 6.25
N LYS A 48 -7.77 -6.84 5.00
CA LYS A 48 -6.76 -7.82 4.57
C LYS A 48 -5.37 -7.23 4.47
N TRP A 49 -5.21 -5.94 4.67
CA TRP A 49 -3.91 -5.30 4.51
C TRP A 49 -2.84 -5.89 5.42
N GLY A 50 -3.22 -6.37 6.58
CA GLY A 50 -2.28 -7.00 7.52
C GLY A 50 -1.88 -8.40 7.15
N LYS A 51 -2.47 -8.96 6.10
CA LYS A 51 -2.18 -10.33 5.65
C LYS A 51 -1.58 -10.37 4.24
N VAL A 52 -1.52 -9.24 3.57
CA VAL A 52 -1.01 -9.16 2.20
C VAL A 52 0.46 -8.75 2.24
N LYS A 53 1.30 -9.55 1.61
CA LYS A 53 2.73 -9.26 1.51
C LYS A 53 3.05 -8.61 0.18
N LEU A 54 3.86 -7.58 0.24
CA LEU A 54 4.38 -6.91 -0.95
C LEU A 54 5.65 -7.58 -1.42
N LYS A 55 5.94 -7.41 -2.71
CA LYS A 55 7.17 -7.88 -3.33
C LYS A 55 7.80 -6.75 -4.10
N ASP A 56 9.11 -6.83 -4.31
CA ASP A 56 9.79 -5.87 -5.17
C ASP A 56 9.09 -5.81 -6.52
N GLY A 57 8.86 -4.61 -7.00
CA GLY A 57 8.21 -4.40 -8.27
C GLY A 57 6.71 -4.32 -8.23
N ASP A 58 6.10 -4.55 -7.07
CA ASP A 58 4.66 -4.42 -6.95
C ASP A 58 4.19 -3.00 -7.26
N ASN A 59 2.98 -2.91 -7.80
CA ASN A 59 2.39 -1.64 -8.20
C ASN A 59 1.18 -1.35 -7.32
N LEU A 60 1.26 -0.27 -6.56
CA LEU A 60 0.15 0.19 -5.72
C LEU A 60 -0.49 1.42 -6.32
N GLU A 61 -1.81 1.41 -6.37
CA GLU A 61 -2.60 2.60 -6.67
C GLU A 61 -3.34 2.97 -5.41
N ILE A 62 -3.13 4.17 -4.93
CA ILE A 62 -3.73 4.64 -3.68
C ILE A 62 -4.55 5.87 -3.96
N VAL A 63 -5.83 5.76 -3.70
CA VAL A 63 -6.78 6.85 -3.96
C VAL A 63 -7.34 7.33 -2.64
N SER A 64 -7.26 8.62 -2.42
CA SER A 64 -7.84 9.24 -1.23
C SER A 64 -9.35 9.31 -1.37
N ILE A 65 -10.05 8.83 -0.35
CA ILE A 65 -11.51 8.89 -0.32
C ILE A 65 -11.96 9.81 0.81
N VAL A 66 -11.32 10.94 0.91
CA VAL A 66 -11.67 11.90 1.92
C VAL A 66 -13.04 12.46 1.57
N GLY A 67 -14.03 11.69 1.91
CA GLY A 67 -15.36 12.20 1.82
C GLY A 67 -15.51 13.23 2.92
N GLY A 68 -15.47 14.43 2.59
CA GLY A 68 -15.79 15.54 3.41
C GLY A 68 -16.22 15.25 4.84
N GLY A 69 -15.75 14.24 5.31
CA GLY A 69 -16.22 13.87 6.61
C GLY A 69 -15.31 14.16 7.66
#